data_2fb7a7241faaaa849eb60ce3a6b58cc7
#
_entry.id   2fb7a7241faaaa849eb60ce3a6b58cc7
#
_cell.length_a   1.000
_cell.length_b   1.000
_cell.length_c   1.000
_cell.angle_alpha   90.00
_cell.angle_beta   90.00
_cell.angle_gamma   90.00
#
_symmetry.space_group_name_H-M   'P 1'
#
loop_
_entity.id
_entity.type
_entity.pdbx_description
1 polymer ?
#
loop_
_entity_poly.entity_id
_entity_poly.type
_entity_poly.pdbx_seq_one_letter_code
_entity_poly.pdbx_strand_id
1 'polypeptide(L)'
;MKIALLGAGHLGKIHLKCILATECWELAGFYDLDDKNAESAIAQYDAKRYQSLSKLLAECDAVDIVTPTPSHYELAAKAIRAGKHCFIEKPVTQTIPEGKKLLQLAEKQGVKVQVGHVERFNPAFTALGGMELNPMFIEGHRLAAFQPRGTEVSVILDLMIHDLDLILHLVKSPVTKVSASGVAVLSNTPDIANARIEFANGCVANLTASRISMKQMRKMRLFQPDHYLSLDFLEKNAQIVRLFATDAADLPPTDNLMEFDTPAGKKWLQLSMPDAAPVNAIQRELETFHDSIVTNTDPVVTLRDGFEALKLAHRILKEIEVRKGAVEVGGGL
;
A
#
# COMPACT_ATOMS: atom_id res chain seq x y z
N MET A 1 -7.87 14.13 19.44
CA MET A 1 -6.74 13.35 19.99
C MET A 1 -5.42 13.99 19.53
N LYS A 2 -4.33 13.79 20.31
CA LYS A 2 -3.02 14.34 19.95
C LYS A 2 -2.16 13.31 19.19
N ILE A 3 -1.62 13.74 18.05
CA ILE A 3 -0.71 12.92 17.25
C ILE A 3 0.68 13.58 17.17
N ALA A 4 1.73 12.78 17.22
CA ALA A 4 3.10 13.22 17.06
C ALA A 4 3.68 12.66 15.74
N LEU A 5 4.42 13.48 14.99
CA LEU A 5 5.12 13.02 13.79
C LEU A 5 6.55 12.61 14.11
N LEU A 6 6.98 11.44 13.64
CA LEU A 6 8.35 10.97 13.70
C LEU A 6 8.94 10.91 12.29
N GLY A 7 9.87 11.81 12.00
CA GLY A 7 10.46 12.03 10.67
C GLY A 7 9.81 13.18 9.91
N ALA A 8 10.52 14.30 9.72
CA ALA A 8 10.07 15.51 9.04
C ALA A 8 10.75 15.70 7.66
N GLY A 9 11.16 14.61 7.03
CA GLY A 9 11.69 14.60 5.67
C GLY A 9 10.63 14.99 4.62
N HIS A 10 10.86 14.66 3.36
CA HIS A 10 9.93 15.01 2.28
C HIS A 10 8.52 14.47 2.51
N LEU A 11 8.37 13.17 2.78
CA LEU A 11 7.07 12.54 3.05
C LEU A 11 6.48 13.01 4.38
N GLY A 12 7.30 13.16 5.42
CA GLY A 12 6.87 13.67 6.71
C GLY A 12 6.24 15.07 6.65
N LYS A 13 6.74 15.95 5.78
CA LYS A 13 6.13 17.26 5.53
C LYS A 13 4.76 17.15 4.85
N ILE A 14 4.55 16.13 4.01
CA ILE A 14 3.23 15.85 3.42
C ILE A 14 2.27 15.38 4.52
N HIS A 15 2.72 14.50 5.41
CA HIS A 15 1.94 14.05 6.56
C HIS A 15 1.62 15.21 7.52
N LEU A 16 2.59 16.09 7.84
CA LEU A 16 2.33 17.30 8.64
C LEU A 16 1.20 18.14 8.03
N LYS A 17 1.26 18.39 6.72
CA LYS A 17 0.20 19.12 6.02
C LYS A 17 -1.16 18.42 6.15
N CYS A 18 -1.20 17.11 6.04
CA CYS A 18 -2.44 16.34 6.16
C CYS A 18 -2.96 16.35 7.60
N ILE A 19 -2.10 16.16 8.61
CA ILE A 19 -2.48 16.24 10.04
C ILE A 19 -3.10 17.59 10.36
N LEU A 20 -2.44 18.69 9.94
CA LEU A 20 -2.91 20.05 10.18
C LEU A 20 -4.19 20.40 9.42
N ALA A 21 -4.52 19.67 8.35
CA ALA A 21 -5.74 19.85 7.58
C ALA A 21 -6.93 19.04 8.10
N THR A 22 -6.72 18.12 9.07
CA THR A 22 -7.79 17.34 9.69
C THR A 22 -8.34 18.05 10.93
N GLU A 23 -9.62 17.85 11.22
CA GLU A 23 -10.25 18.33 12.48
C GLU A 23 -10.11 17.30 13.62
N CYS A 24 -9.80 16.04 13.31
CA CYS A 24 -9.76 14.96 14.29
C CYS A 24 -8.42 14.85 15.03
N TRP A 25 -7.33 15.36 14.45
CA TRP A 25 -6.00 15.34 15.04
C TRP A 25 -5.53 16.72 15.47
N GLU A 26 -4.94 16.80 16.66
CA GLU A 26 -4.14 17.93 17.15
C GLU A 26 -2.66 17.53 17.08
N LEU A 27 -1.84 18.29 16.37
CA LEU A 27 -0.40 18.03 16.29
C LEU A 27 0.27 18.36 17.64
N ALA A 28 0.77 17.36 18.36
CA ALA A 28 1.55 17.56 19.59
C ALA A 28 2.94 18.16 19.30
N GLY A 29 3.48 17.85 18.14
CA GLY A 29 4.79 18.25 17.65
C GLY A 29 5.44 17.13 16.83
N PHE A 30 6.74 17.31 16.53
CA PHE A 30 7.49 16.32 15.75
C PHE A 30 8.88 16.05 16.32
N TYR A 31 9.45 14.91 15.90
CA TYR A 31 10.82 14.51 16.19
C TYR A 31 11.55 14.15 14.90
N ASP A 32 12.69 14.78 14.66
CA ASP A 32 13.60 14.47 13.56
C ASP A 32 15.03 14.70 14.03
N LEU A 33 15.94 13.79 13.65
CA LEU A 33 17.37 13.89 13.98
C LEU A 33 18.14 14.83 13.04
N ASP A 34 17.61 15.07 11.84
CA ASP A 34 18.21 15.97 10.85
C ASP A 34 17.74 17.41 11.07
N ASP A 35 18.69 18.29 11.39
CA ASP A 35 18.39 19.70 11.69
C ASP A 35 17.82 20.44 10.46
N LYS A 36 18.26 20.11 9.25
CA LYS A 36 17.76 20.77 8.01
C LYS A 36 16.30 20.41 7.75
N ASN A 37 15.94 19.13 7.94
CA ASN A 37 14.54 18.72 7.84
C ASN A 37 13.70 19.42 8.90
N ALA A 38 14.20 19.50 10.12
CA ALA A 38 13.50 20.11 11.25
C ALA A 38 13.29 21.62 11.05
N GLU A 39 14.32 22.37 10.68
CA GLU A 39 14.25 23.79 10.37
C GLU A 39 13.25 24.08 9.24
N SER A 40 13.29 23.27 8.19
CA SER A 40 12.34 23.37 7.08
C SER A 40 10.89 23.12 7.50
N ALA A 41 10.66 22.15 8.40
CA ALA A 41 9.32 21.85 8.91
C ALA A 41 8.80 22.95 9.83
N ILE A 42 9.65 23.50 10.70
CA ILE A 42 9.31 24.64 11.57
C ILE A 42 8.94 25.86 10.72
N ALA A 43 9.80 26.21 9.74
CA ALA A 43 9.58 27.38 8.89
C ALA A 43 8.29 27.28 8.05
N GLN A 44 7.89 26.06 7.63
CA GLN A 44 6.75 25.85 6.75
C GLN A 44 5.43 25.67 7.51
N TYR A 45 5.46 25.08 8.70
CA TYR A 45 4.24 24.64 9.40
C TYR A 45 4.13 25.19 10.83
N ASP A 46 5.08 26.00 11.30
CA ASP A 46 5.16 26.47 12.71
C ASP A 46 5.02 25.32 13.73
N ALA A 47 5.56 24.15 13.36
CA ALA A 47 5.42 22.92 14.13
C ALA A 47 6.49 22.84 15.24
N LYS A 48 6.10 22.45 16.44
CA LYS A 48 6.98 22.33 17.61
C LYS A 48 7.90 21.11 17.45
N ARG A 49 9.22 21.32 17.39
CA ARG A 49 10.22 20.24 17.42
C ARG A 49 10.53 19.80 18.85
N TYR A 50 10.63 18.49 19.06
CA TYR A 50 11.14 17.89 20.28
C TYR A 50 12.52 17.28 20.06
N GLN A 51 13.46 17.57 20.97
CA GLN A 51 14.81 16.98 20.98
C GLN A 51 14.83 15.59 21.66
N SER A 52 13.77 15.23 22.34
CA SER A 52 13.64 13.95 23.06
C SER A 52 12.36 13.22 22.63
N LEU A 53 12.52 12.03 22.09
CA LEU A 53 11.39 11.16 21.74
C LEU A 53 10.52 10.86 22.97
N SER A 54 11.13 10.58 24.15
CA SER A 54 10.38 10.25 25.36
C SER A 54 9.49 11.43 25.84
N LYS A 55 9.97 12.68 25.68
CA LYS A 55 9.17 13.86 26.01
C LYS A 55 8.01 14.01 25.05
N LEU A 56 8.23 13.78 23.74
CA LEU A 56 7.17 13.86 22.74
C LEU A 56 6.11 12.77 22.98
N LEU A 57 6.54 11.53 23.26
CA LEU A 57 5.61 10.43 23.57
C LEU A 57 4.75 10.70 24.81
N ALA A 58 5.23 11.47 25.78
CA ALA A 58 4.42 11.86 26.95
C ALA A 58 3.29 12.85 26.60
N GLU A 59 3.40 13.59 25.51
CA GLU A 59 2.49 14.66 25.09
C GLU A 59 1.45 14.22 24.03
N CYS A 60 1.50 12.96 23.53
CA CYS A 60 0.62 12.49 22.47
C CYS A 60 -0.12 11.21 22.84
N ASP A 61 -1.19 10.92 22.10
CA ASP A 61 -1.98 9.69 22.17
C ASP A 61 -1.53 8.68 21.10
N ALA A 62 -1.11 9.20 19.95
CA ALA A 62 -0.69 8.43 18.80
C ALA A 62 0.58 9.00 18.17
N VAL A 63 1.30 8.17 17.43
CA VAL A 63 2.45 8.58 16.62
C VAL A 63 2.26 8.21 15.16
N ASP A 64 2.74 9.09 14.27
CA ASP A 64 2.84 8.89 12.84
C ASP A 64 4.32 8.73 12.46
N ILE A 65 4.74 7.52 12.05
CA ILE A 65 6.14 7.14 11.80
C ILE A 65 6.41 7.18 10.31
N VAL A 66 7.11 8.24 9.88
CA VAL A 66 7.42 8.54 8.47
C VAL A 66 8.94 8.67 8.26
N THR A 67 9.70 8.04 9.10
CA THR A 67 11.16 7.97 9.02
C THR A 67 11.60 6.97 7.94
N PRO A 68 12.91 6.87 7.59
CA PRO A 68 13.41 5.76 6.79
C PRO A 68 13.13 4.39 7.44
N THR A 69 12.79 3.40 6.62
CA THR A 69 12.37 2.05 7.05
C THR A 69 13.24 1.39 8.12
N PRO A 70 14.60 1.51 8.10
CA PRO A 70 15.43 0.87 9.13
C PRO A 70 15.11 1.31 10.56
N SER A 71 14.51 2.48 10.76
CA SER A 71 14.15 2.99 12.10
C SER A 71 12.70 2.67 12.52
N HIS A 72 11.85 2.16 11.61
CA HIS A 72 10.43 1.91 11.89
C HIS A 72 10.23 1.00 13.11
N TYR A 73 10.93 -0.15 13.13
CA TYR A 73 10.79 -1.10 14.23
C TYR A 73 11.14 -0.51 15.59
N GLU A 74 12.27 0.19 15.68
CA GLU A 74 12.74 0.74 16.96
C GLU A 74 11.80 1.82 17.49
N LEU A 75 11.39 2.75 16.61
CA LEU A 75 10.49 3.85 16.97
C LEU A 75 9.09 3.32 17.33
N ALA A 76 8.54 2.43 16.52
CA ALA A 76 7.25 1.82 16.79
C ALA A 76 7.25 1.01 18.09
N ALA A 77 8.30 0.22 18.35
CA ALA A 77 8.42 -0.56 19.57
C ALA A 77 8.52 0.33 20.83
N LYS A 78 9.20 1.49 20.74
CA LYS A 78 9.25 2.47 21.83
C LYS A 78 7.86 3.09 22.07
N ALA A 79 7.17 3.51 21.02
CA ALA A 79 5.84 4.10 21.10
C ALA A 79 4.81 3.10 21.67
N ILE A 80 4.77 1.88 21.13
CA ILE A 80 3.86 0.82 21.59
C ILE A 80 4.11 0.47 23.06
N ARG A 81 5.38 0.36 23.52
CA ARG A 81 5.69 0.13 24.94
C ARG A 81 5.24 1.27 25.84
N ALA A 82 5.18 2.49 25.30
CA ALA A 82 4.63 3.66 25.99
C ALA A 82 3.09 3.74 25.92
N GLY A 83 2.42 2.71 25.39
CA GLY A 83 0.96 2.64 25.25
C GLY A 83 0.39 3.55 24.16
N LYS A 84 1.20 3.96 23.16
CA LYS A 84 0.76 4.85 22.11
C LYS A 84 0.29 4.06 20.88
N HIS A 85 -0.81 4.50 20.28
CA HIS A 85 -1.25 4.03 18.97
C HIS A 85 -0.24 4.44 17.89
N CYS A 86 -0.08 3.65 16.84
CA CYS A 86 0.93 3.93 15.82
C CYS A 86 0.36 3.88 14.41
N PHE A 87 0.61 4.93 13.63
CA PHE A 87 0.62 4.87 12.18
C PHE A 87 2.07 4.64 11.74
N ILE A 88 2.30 3.69 10.84
CA ILE A 88 3.66 3.34 10.37
C ILE A 88 3.66 3.31 8.87
N GLU A 89 4.50 4.13 8.23
CA GLU A 89 4.68 4.08 6.78
C GLU A 89 5.19 2.72 6.30
N LYS A 90 4.85 2.42 5.05
CA LYS A 90 5.33 1.20 4.37
C LYS A 90 6.84 1.29 4.01
N PRO A 91 7.55 0.18 3.96
CA PRO A 91 7.24 -1.12 4.57
C PRO A 91 7.18 -1.03 6.09
N VAL A 92 6.30 -1.78 6.71
CA VAL A 92 6.07 -1.69 8.18
C VAL A 92 7.35 -1.87 9.01
N THR A 93 8.27 -2.71 8.56
CA THR A 93 9.63 -2.91 9.13
C THR A 93 10.60 -3.26 8.02
N GLN A 94 11.89 -3.27 8.34
CA GLN A 94 12.92 -3.71 7.40
C GLN A 94 12.94 -5.23 7.22
N THR A 95 12.69 -5.99 8.28
CA THR A 95 12.82 -7.45 8.31
C THR A 95 11.55 -8.13 8.83
N ILE A 96 11.32 -9.39 8.38
CA ILE A 96 10.23 -10.23 8.85
C ILE A 96 10.29 -10.48 10.38
N PRO A 97 11.44 -10.78 11.01
CA PRO A 97 11.51 -10.93 12.46
C PRO A 97 11.08 -9.69 13.24
N GLU A 98 11.41 -8.49 12.76
CA GLU A 98 10.97 -7.23 13.37
C GLU A 98 9.45 -7.08 13.31
N GLY A 99 8.86 -7.30 12.12
CA GLY A 99 7.41 -7.24 11.96
C GLY A 99 6.65 -8.23 12.86
N LYS A 100 7.18 -9.46 13.00
CA LYS A 100 6.63 -10.46 13.93
C LYS A 100 6.67 -10.00 15.38
N LYS A 101 7.78 -9.37 15.80
CA LYS A 101 7.91 -8.81 17.16
C LYS A 101 6.94 -7.65 17.39
N LEU A 102 6.73 -6.78 16.39
CA LEU A 102 5.75 -5.69 16.49
C LEU A 102 4.33 -6.21 16.66
N LEU A 103 3.92 -7.24 15.90
CA LEU A 103 2.61 -7.87 16.03
C LEU A 103 2.36 -8.35 17.47
N GLN A 104 3.32 -9.09 18.04
CA GLN A 104 3.23 -9.59 19.41
C GLN A 104 3.18 -8.45 20.45
N LEU A 105 3.96 -7.39 20.19
CA LEU A 105 4.03 -6.26 21.11
C LEU A 105 2.75 -5.44 21.08
N ALA A 106 2.19 -5.16 19.88
CA ALA A 106 0.94 -4.41 19.73
C ALA A 106 -0.25 -5.16 20.37
N GLU A 107 -0.34 -6.47 20.14
CA GLU A 107 -1.35 -7.32 20.75
C GLU A 107 -1.25 -7.29 22.29
N LYS A 108 -0.05 -7.43 22.84
CA LYS A 108 0.18 -7.40 24.29
C LYS A 108 -0.19 -6.06 24.92
N GLN A 109 0.02 -4.96 24.22
CA GLN A 109 -0.25 -3.59 24.73
C GLN A 109 -1.69 -3.12 24.44
N GLY A 110 -2.43 -3.83 23.58
CA GLY A 110 -3.81 -3.45 23.20
C GLY A 110 -3.89 -2.14 22.43
N VAL A 111 -2.82 -1.75 21.72
CA VAL A 111 -2.81 -0.52 20.93
C VAL A 111 -3.19 -0.78 19.48
N LYS A 112 -3.83 0.20 18.82
CA LYS A 112 -4.11 0.16 17.39
C LYS A 112 -2.86 0.53 16.61
N VAL A 113 -2.60 -0.23 15.54
CA VAL A 113 -1.50 0.06 14.62
C VAL A 113 -2.02 -0.02 13.19
N GLN A 114 -1.92 1.09 12.45
CA GLN A 114 -2.23 1.18 11.02
C GLN A 114 -0.94 1.25 10.20
N VAL A 115 -0.94 0.63 9.03
CA VAL A 115 0.20 0.69 8.10
C VAL A 115 -0.16 1.54 6.88
N GLY A 116 0.75 2.42 6.45
CA GLY A 116 0.57 3.40 5.38
C GLY A 116 0.53 2.79 3.97
N HIS A 117 -0.40 1.86 3.71
CA HIS A 117 -0.69 1.39 2.36
C HIS A 117 -1.74 2.28 1.71
N VAL A 118 -1.31 3.48 1.34
CA VAL A 118 -2.14 4.59 0.86
C VAL A 118 -3.05 4.25 -0.33
N GLU A 119 -2.69 3.25 -1.14
CA GLU A 119 -3.51 2.85 -2.30
C GLU A 119 -4.87 2.22 -1.89
N ARG A 120 -5.03 1.74 -0.66
CA ARG A 120 -6.33 1.34 -0.10
C ARG A 120 -7.32 2.50 0.02
N PHE A 121 -6.81 3.73 0.06
CA PHE A 121 -7.57 4.98 0.16
C PHE A 121 -7.59 5.77 -1.16
N ASN A 122 -6.96 5.22 -2.20
CA ASN A 122 -6.96 5.84 -3.52
C ASN A 122 -8.38 5.88 -4.09
N PRO A 123 -8.84 7.02 -4.64
CA PRO A 123 -10.17 7.14 -5.23
C PRO A 123 -10.50 6.04 -6.24
N ALA A 124 -9.54 5.59 -7.07
CA ALA A 124 -9.76 4.47 -8.00
C ALA A 124 -10.15 3.17 -7.29
N PHE A 125 -9.58 2.91 -6.11
CA PHE A 125 -9.88 1.71 -5.33
C PHE A 125 -11.17 1.86 -4.51
N THR A 126 -11.36 3.01 -3.87
CA THR A 126 -12.55 3.27 -3.05
C THR A 126 -13.83 3.39 -3.89
N ALA A 127 -13.72 3.77 -5.17
CA ALA A 127 -14.83 3.76 -6.11
C ALA A 127 -15.45 2.38 -6.36
N LEU A 128 -14.73 1.29 -6.04
CA LEU A 128 -15.27 -0.08 -6.10
C LEU A 128 -16.27 -0.37 -4.97
N GLY A 129 -16.40 0.51 -4.00
CA GLY A 129 -17.12 0.45 -2.75
C GLY A 129 -18.22 -0.58 -2.63
N GLY A 130 -18.01 -1.59 -1.79
CA GLY A 130 -19.03 -2.60 -1.48
C GLY A 130 -19.23 -3.70 -2.54
N MET A 131 -18.53 -3.66 -3.68
CA MET A 131 -18.57 -4.74 -4.66
C MET A 131 -17.94 -6.02 -4.08
N GLU A 132 -18.63 -7.13 -4.24
CA GLU A 132 -18.04 -8.43 -3.99
C GLU A 132 -17.07 -8.79 -5.11
N LEU A 133 -15.78 -8.85 -4.78
CA LEU A 133 -14.73 -9.12 -5.74
C LEU A 133 -14.16 -10.53 -5.53
N ASN A 134 -14.14 -11.31 -6.60
CA ASN A 134 -13.65 -12.69 -6.64
C ASN A 134 -12.75 -12.88 -7.87
N PRO A 135 -11.60 -12.15 -7.95
CA PRO A 135 -10.78 -12.15 -9.14
C PRO A 135 -10.16 -13.53 -9.38
N MET A 136 -10.23 -13.99 -10.64
CA MET A 136 -9.55 -15.19 -11.13
C MET A 136 -8.16 -14.86 -11.66
N PHE A 137 -7.99 -13.65 -12.20
CA PHE A 137 -6.73 -13.16 -12.71
C PHE A 137 -6.57 -11.68 -12.40
N ILE A 138 -5.37 -11.29 -11.97
CA ILE A 138 -5.01 -9.90 -11.68
C ILE A 138 -3.74 -9.56 -12.47
N GLU A 139 -3.72 -8.38 -13.07
CA GLU A 139 -2.55 -7.83 -13.73
C GLU A 139 -2.27 -6.42 -13.20
N GLY A 140 -1.07 -6.21 -12.67
CA GLY A 140 -0.66 -4.93 -12.09
C GLY A 140 0.63 -4.39 -12.69
N HIS A 141 0.64 -3.07 -12.98
CA HIS A 141 1.82 -2.36 -13.48
C HIS A 141 2.05 -1.09 -12.66
N ARG A 142 3.23 -1.01 -12.04
CA ARG A 142 3.67 0.18 -11.30
C ARG A 142 5.02 0.63 -11.84
N LEU A 143 4.95 1.58 -12.77
CA LEU A 143 6.10 2.08 -13.52
C LEU A 143 6.37 3.53 -13.13
N ALA A 144 7.60 3.85 -12.78
CA ALA A 144 8.05 5.19 -12.46
C ALA A 144 9.30 5.57 -13.25
N ALA A 145 9.48 6.87 -13.51
CA ALA A 145 10.73 7.40 -14.02
C ALA A 145 11.80 7.32 -12.92
N PHE A 146 13.04 7.18 -13.34
CA PHE A 146 14.17 7.10 -12.42
C PHE A 146 14.29 8.37 -11.57
N GLN A 147 14.44 8.15 -10.26
CA GLN A 147 14.76 9.18 -9.28
C GLN A 147 16.04 8.75 -8.53
N PRO A 148 17.04 9.62 -8.33
CA PRO A 148 18.27 9.25 -7.62
C PRO A 148 18.09 8.90 -6.14
N ARG A 149 16.91 9.15 -5.57
CA ARG A 149 16.59 8.89 -4.16
C ARG A 149 15.97 7.51 -3.99
N GLY A 150 16.28 6.82 -2.89
CA GLY A 150 15.66 5.53 -2.54
C GLY A 150 16.16 4.35 -3.36
N THR A 151 17.30 4.50 -4.05
CA THR A 151 17.89 3.43 -4.87
C THR A 151 18.51 2.31 -4.05
N GLU A 152 18.75 2.54 -2.77
CA GLU A 152 19.19 1.52 -1.81
C GLU A 152 18.10 0.48 -1.47
N VAL A 153 16.83 0.82 -1.67
CA VAL A 153 15.69 -0.08 -1.47
C VAL A 153 15.28 -0.70 -2.81
N SER A 154 15.02 -2.01 -2.86
CA SER A 154 14.58 -2.66 -4.10
C SER A 154 13.20 -2.14 -4.54
N VAL A 155 12.96 -2.17 -5.86
CA VAL A 155 11.67 -1.79 -6.45
C VAL A 155 10.49 -2.62 -5.89
N ILE A 156 10.77 -3.79 -5.32
CA ILE A 156 9.76 -4.65 -4.70
C ILE A 156 9.25 -4.03 -3.40
N LEU A 157 10.16 -3.60 -2.52
CA LEU A 157 9.82 -3.00 -1.23
C LEU A 157 9.39 -1.52 -1.36
N ASP A 158 9.83 -0.84 -2.42
CA ASP A 158 9.48 0.55 -2.64
C ASP A 158 8.16 0.71 -3.41
N LEU A 159 8.00 0.02 -4.53
CA LEU A 159 6.86 0.19 -5.44
C LEU A 159 5.89 -1.00 -5.41
N MET A 160 6.37 -2.24 -5.65
CA MET A 160 5.49 -3.40 -5.79
C MET A 160 4.69 -3.70 -4.52
N ILE A 161 5.22 -3.37 -3.35
CA ILE A 161 4.58 -3.64 -2.05
C ILE A 161 3.16 -3.06 -1.95
N HIS A 162 2.87 -1.96 -2.61
CA HIS A 162 1.53 -1.39 -2.68
C HIS A 162 0.55 -2.32 -3.42
N ASP A 163 1.01 -2.92 -4.52
CA ASP A 163 0.19 -3.84 -5.30
C ASP A 163 0.09 -5.20 -4.60
N LEU A 164 1.14 -5.61 -3.86
CA LEU A 164 1.10 -6.81 -3.02
C LEU A 164 0.06 -6.71 -1.91
N ASP A 165 -0.03 -5.57 -1.24
CA ASP A 165 -1.06 -5.30 -0.25
C ASP A 165 -2.46 -5.40 -0.87
N LEU A 166 -2.68 -4.76 -2.02
CA LEU A 166 -3.97 -4.78 -2.71
C LEU A 166 -4.40 -6.20 -3.10
N ILE A 167 -3.50 -7.01 -3.70
CA ILE A 167 -3.88 -8.38 -4.12
C ILE A 167 -4.16 -9.29 -2.91
N LEU A 168 -3.41 -9.15 -1.81
CA LEU A 168 -3.68 -9.91 -0.58
C LEU A 168 -5.04 -9.55 0.02
N HIS A 169 -5.41 -8.28 -0.03
CA HIS A 169 -6.71 -7.79 0.42
C HIS A 169 -7.86 -8.29 -0.46
N LEU A 170 -7.68 -8.27 -1.77
CA LEU A 170 -8.73 -8.64 -2.74
C LEU A 170 -8.96 -10.15 -2.81
N VAL A 171 -7.87 -10.94 -2.84
CA VAL A 171 -7.99 -12.38 -3.12
C VAL A 171 -8.39 -13.19 -1.89
N LYS A 172 -8.05 -12.76 -0.68
CA LYS A 172 -8.40 -13.42 0.61
C LYS A 172 -8.15 -14.94 0.62
N SER A 173 -7.09 -15.40 -0.05
CA SER A 173 -6.71 -16.81 -0.16
C SER A 173 -5.21 -16.97 0.06
N PRO A 174 -4.72 -18.08 0.63
CA PRO A 174 -3.30 -18.31 0.83
C PRO A 174 -2.49 -18.31 -0.48
N VAL A 175 -1.31 -17.68 -0.46
CA VAL A 175 -0.34 -17.75 -1.57
C VAL A 175 0.34 -19.10 -1.57
N THR A 176 0.14 -19.89 -2.63
CA THR A 176 0.72 -21.24 -2.80
C THR A 176 2.07 -21.18 -3.49
N LYS A 177 2.20 -20.38 -4.57
CA LYS A 177 3.41 -20.31 -5.35
C LYS A 177 3.78 -18.88 -5.71
N VAL A 178 5.08 -18.60 -5.75
CA VAL A 178 5.66 -17.34 -6.25
C VAL A 178 6.74 -17.70 -7.26
N SER A 179 6.71 -17.03 -8.40
CA SER A 179 7.77 -17.04 -9.39
C SER A 179 8.12 -15.59 -9.71
N ALA A 180 9.38 -15.22 -9.62
CA ALA A 180 9.78 -13.84 -9.82
C ALA A 180 11.09 -13.71 -10.59
N SER A 181 11.27 -12.58 -11.28
CA SER A 181 12.52 -12.17 -11.89
C SER A 181 12.74 -10.68 -11.64
N GLY A 182 13.99 -10.24 -11.58
CA GLY A 182 14.33 -8.84 -11.39
C GLY A 182 15.73 -8.55 -11.85
N VAL A 183 15.93 -7.31 -12.31
CA VAL A 183 17.22 -6.88 -12.86
C VAL A 183 17.62 -5.55 -12.20
N ALA A 184 18.86 -5.48 -11.74
CA ALA A 184 19.55 -4.28 -11.32
C ALA A 184 20.21 -3.67 -12.57
N VAL A 185 19.85 -2.42 -12.90
CA VAL A 185 20.34 -1.70 -14.10
C VAL A 185 21.12 -0.45 -13.71
N LEU A 186 20.56 0.35 -12.82
CA LEU A 186 21.11 1.62 -12.35
C LEU A 186 21.53 1.61 -10.89
N SER A 187 21.10 0.59 -10.12
CA SER A 187 21.41 0.46 -8.69
C SER A 187 21.91 -0.95 -8.38
N ASN A 188 22.29 -1.20 -7.11
CA ASN A 188 22.72 -2.51 -6.64
C ASN A 188 21.53 -3.44 -6.25
N THR A 189 20.32 -2.93 -6.32
CA THR A 189 19.08 -3.68 -6.05
C THR A 189 18.23 -3.77 -7.33
N PRO A 190 17.26 -4.68 -7.44
CA PRO A 190 16.39 -4.72 -8.61
C PRO A 190 15.70 -3.37 -8.89
N ASP A 191 15.91 -2.81 -10.09
CA ASP A 191 15.28 -1.59 -10.59
C ASP A 191 14.00 -1.87 -11.39
N ILE A 192 13.90 -3.11 -11.91
CA ILE A 192 12.69 -3.66 -12.50
C ILE A 192 12.49 -5.08 -11.98
N ALA A 193 11.27 -5.45 -11.68
CA ALA A 193 10.91 -6.80 -11.27
C ALA A 193 9.52 -7.17 -11.80
N ASN A 194 9.37 -8.47 -12.11
CA ASN A 194 8.09 -9.12 -12.40
C ASN A 194 7.89 -10.26 -11.41
N ALA A 195 6.67 -10.40 -10.91
CA ALA A 195 6.27 -11.48 -10.02
C ALA A 195 4.95 -12.10 -10.48
N ARG A 196 4.91 -13.42 -10.58
CA ARG A 196 3.70 -14.23 -10.74
C ARG A 196 3.39 -14.90 -9.41
N ILE A 197 2.20 -14.67 -8.89
CA ILE A 197 1.74 -15.12 -7.58
C ILE A 197 0.49 -15.98 -7.81
N GLU A 198 0.50 -17.22 -7.32
CA GLU A 198 -0.61 -18.16 -7.44
C GLU A 198 -1.24 -18.38 -6.06
N PHE A 199 -2.57 -18.34 -5.99
CA PHE A 199 -3.34 -18.49 -4.76
C PHE A 199 -4.04 -19.87 -4.71
N ALA A 200 -4.37 -20.31 -3.50
CA ALA A 200 -5.02 -21.62 -3.28
C ALA A 200 -6.41 -21.73 -3.91
N ASN A 201 -7.11 -20.60 -4.08
CA ASN A 201 -8.42 -20.54 -4.77
C ASN A 201 -8.32 -20.55 -6.31
N GLY A 202 -7.09 -20.69 -6.86
CA GLY A 202 -6.82 -20.69 -8.30
C GLY A 202 -6.59 -19.31 -8.91
N CYS A 203 -6.77 -18.22 -8.16
CA CYS A 203 -6.45 -16.88 -8.65
C CYS A 203 -4.95 -16.75 -8.94
N VAL A 204 -4.62 -16.01 -9.98
CA VAL A 204 -3.25 -15.69 -10.37
C VAL A 204 -3.08 -14.18 -10.48
N ALA A 205 -2.04 -13.63 -9.87
CA ALA A 205 -1.63 -12.25 -10.04
C ALA A 205 -0.28 -12.14 -10.73
N ASN A 206 -0.20 -11.30 -11.78
CA ASN A 206 1.05 -10.93 -12.44
C ASN A 206 1.31 -9.44 -12.16
N LEU A 207 2.43 -9.15 -11.49
CA LEU A 207 2.80 -7.79 -11.10
C LEU A 207 4.13 -7.40 -11.73
N THR A 208 4.20 -6.19 -12.28
CA THR A 208 5.43 -5.58 -12.77
C THR A 208 5.66 -4.24 -12.10
N ALA A 209 6.82 -4.08 -11.46
CA ALA A 209 7.25 -2.81 -10.90
C ALA A 209 8.60 -2.37 -11.52
N SER A 210 8.70 -1.11 -11.90
CA SER A 210 9.93 -0.54 -12.46
C SER A 210 10.11 0.90 -12.03
N ARG A 211 11.34 1.27 -11.66
CA ARG A 211 11.74 2.66 -11.40
C ARG A 211 12.57 3.28 -12.53
N ILE A 212 12.72 2.55 -13.65
CA ILE A 212 13.55 2.96 -14.81
C ILE A 212 12.72 3.08 -16.10
N SER A 213 11.43 3.36 -15.98
CA SER A 213 10.50 3.46 -17.10
C SER A 213 10.40 4.89 -17.60
N MET A 214 10.23 5.07 -18.93
CA MET A 214 10.06 6.38 -19.55
C MET A 214 8.71 7.03 -19.24
N LYS A 215 7.69 6.21 -18.93
CA LYS A 215 6.33 6.68 -18.61
C LYS A 215 5.94 6.22 -17.22
N GLN A 216 5.23 7.07 -16.48
CA GLN A 216 4.58 6.67 -15.24
C GLN A 216 3.32 5.88 -15.55
N MET A 217 3.08 4.82 -14.77
CA MET A 217 1.87 4.01 -14.83
C MET A 217 1.62 3.40 -13.45
N ARG A 218 0.38 3.45 -12.99
CA ARG A 218 -0.06 2.77 -11.78
C ARG A 218 -1.43 2.18 -12.06
N LYS A 219 -1.45 0.99 -12.68
CA LYS A 219 -2.68 0.35 -13.14
C LYS A 219 -2.82 -1.05 -12.60
N MET A 220 -4.05 -1.43 -12.27
CA MET A 220 -4.41 -2.80 -11.94
C MET A 220 -5.67 -3.21 -12.68
N ARG A 221 -5.66 -4.39 -13.26
CA ARG A 221 -6.79 -5.00 -13.95
C ARG A 221 -7.19 -6.27 -13.24
N LEU A 222 -8.47 -6.44 -13.00
CA LEU A 222 -9.03 -7.62 -12.36
C LEU A 222 -10.01 -8.28 -13.34
N PHE A 223 -9.88 -9.58 -13.48
CA PHE A 223 -10.73 -10.41 -14.32
C PHE A 223 -11.46 -11.43 -13.44
N GLN A 224 -12.77 -11.41 -13.50
CA GLN A 224 -13.63 -12.38 -12.84
C GLN A 224 -14.75 -12.83 -13.81
N PRO A 225 -15.57 -13.85 -13.49
CA PRO A 225 -16.44 -14.46 -14.49
C PRO A 225 -17.40 -13.51 -15.20
N ASP A 226 -17.87 -12.49 -14.49
CA ASP A 226 -18.92 -11.57 -14.93
C ASP A 226 -18.48 -10.10 -14.97
N HIS A 227 -17.27 -9.80 -14.51
CA HIS A 227 -16.73 -8.44 -14.46
C HIS A 227 -15.28 -8.38 -14.95
N TYR A 228 -14.98 -7.29 -15.65
CA TYR A 228 -13.63 -6.79 -15.87
C TYR A 228 -13.51 -5.41 -15.21
N LEU A 229 -12.50 -5.22 -14.38
CA LEU A 229 -12.24 -3.95 -13.74
C LEU A 229 -10.85 -3.44 -14.13
N SER A 230 -10.78 -2.16 -14.43
CA SER A 230 -9.52 -1.46 -14.72
C SER A 230 -9.37 -0.27 -13.79
N LEU A 231 -8.37 -0.30 -12.93
CA LEU A 231 -8.05 0.77 -11.98
C LEU A 231 -6.84 1.54 -12.47
N ASP A 232 -6.95 2.85 -12.52
CA ASP A 232 -5.82 3.75 -12.74
C ASP A 232 -5.60 4.60 -11.49
N PHE A 233 -4.61 4.22 -10.68
CA PHE A 233 -4.28 4.89 -9.42
C PHE A 233 -3.61 6.24 -9.63
N LEU A 234 -3.02 6.48 -10.81
CA LEU A 234 -2.41 7.76 -11.15
C LEU A 234 -3.48 8.78 -11.50
N GLU A 235 -4.41 8.39 -12.37
CA GLU A 235 -5.56 9.20 -12.82
C GLU A 235 -6.73 9.15 -11.83
N LYS A 236 -6.63 8.28 -10.80
CA LYS A 236 -7.63 8.11 -9.73
C LYS A 236 -9.02 7.76 -10.26
N ASN A 237 -9.11 6.90 -11.25
CA ASN A 237 -10.37 6.46 -11.83
C ASN A 237 -10.46 4.94 -11.94
N ALA A 238 -11.70 4.45 -12.05
CA ALA A 238 -12.01 3.05 -12.25
C ALA A 238 -12.96 2.89 -13.44
N GLN A 239 -12.76 1.82 -14.21
CA GLN A 239 -13.66 1.38 -15.26
C GLN A 239 -14.12 -0.03 -14.93
N ILE A 240 -15.41 -0.27 -14.99
CA ILE A 240 -16.05 -1.55 -14.72
C ILE A 240 -16.83 -1.96 -15.95
N VAL A 241 -16.47 -3.11 -16.51
CA VAL A 241 -17.23 -3.76 -17.57
C VAL A 241 -17.93 -4.97 -16.96
N ARG A 242 -19.26 -4.98 -17.02
CA ARG A 242 -20.09 -6.07 -16.51
C ARG A 242 -20.77 -6.78 -17.67
N LEU A 243 -20.80 -8.12 -17.60
CA LEU A 243 -21.47 -8.97 -18.58
C LEU A 243 -22.71 -9.60 -17.96
N PHE A 244 -23.84 -9.46 -18.61
CA PHE A 244 -25.11 -10.08 -18.18
C PHE A 244 -25.56 -11.10 -19.21
N ALA A 245 -26.23 -12.17 -18.76
CA ALA A 245 -27.01 -13.03 -19.64
C ALA A 245 -28.22 -12.26 -20.19
N THR A 246 -28.70 -12.63 -21.34
CA THR A 246 -29.85 -11.93 -21.96
C THR A 246 -31.15 -12.06 -21.18
N ASP A 247 -31.28 -13.07 -20.35
CA ASP A 247 -32.40 -13.38 -19.46
C ASP A 247 -32.11 -13.09 -17.99
N ALA A 248 -31.04 -12.34 -17.68
CA ALA A 248 -30.69 -12.02 -16.31
C ALA A 248 -31.78 -11.18 -15.63
N ALA A 249 -32.17 -11.59 -14.42
CA ALA A 249 -33.22 -10.90 -13.66
C ALA A 249 -32.79 -9.52 -13.13
N ASP A 250 -31.48 -9.26 -13.05
CA ASP A 250 -30.85 -8.04 -12.54
C ASP A 250 -30.32 -7.13 -13.66
N LEU A 251 -30.86 -7.25 -14.88
CA LEU A 251 -30.48 -6.35 -15.98
C LEU A 251 -30.74 -4.89 -15.59
N PRO A 252 -29.72 -4.02 -15.70
CA PRO A 252 -29.91 -2.59 -15.50
C PRO A 252 -30.77 -1.99 -16.66
N PRO A 253 -31.23 -0.73 -16.52
CA PRO A 253 -31.92 -0.05 -17.60
C PRO A 253 -31.16 -0.12 -18.93
N THR A 254 -31.88 -0.38 -20.04
CA THR A 254 -31.30 -0.70 -21.35
C THR A 254 -30.46 0.41 -21.98
N ASP A 255 -30.63 1.65 -21.55
CA ASP A 255 -29.96 2.82 -22.13
C ASP A 255 -28.42 2.79 -21.99
N ASN A 256 -27.89 1.95 -21.09
CA ASN A 256 -26.44 1.77 -20.84
C ASN A 256 -25.94 0.37 -21.22
N LEU A 257 -26.70 -0.42 -21.95
CA LEU A 257 -26.36 -1.78 -22.36
C LEU A 257 -26.00 -1.83 -23.85
N MET A 258 -24.91 -2.53 -24.13
CA MET A 258 -24.49 -2.87 -25.49
C MET A 258 -24.67 -4.37 -25.70
N GLU A 259 -25.30 -4.76 -26.83
CA GLU A 259 -25.39 -6.15 -27.22
C GLU A 259 -23.99 -6.65 -27.64
N PHE A 260 -23.60 -7.81 -27.15
CA PHE A 260 -22.30 -8.41 -27.43
C PHE A 260 -22.46 -9.89 -27.79
N ASP A 261 -22.02 -10.25 -28.99
CA ASP A 261 -22.07 -11.62 -29.49
C ASP A 261 -20.89 -12.43 -28.91
N THR A 262 -21.18 -13.58 -28.31
CA THR A 262 -20.17 -14.53 -27.84
C THR A 262 -20.41 -15.91 -28.49
N PRO A 263 -19.39 -16.80 -28.50
CA PRO A 263 -19.60 -18.18 -28.94
C PRO A 263 -20.69 -18.94 -28.16
N ALA A 264 -20.97 -18.50 -26.94
CA ALA A 264 -22.01 -19.07 -26.08
C ALA A 264 -23.38 -18.36 -26.21
N GLY A 265 -23.54 -17.47 -27.19
CA GLY A 265 -24.74 -16.69 -27.43
C GLY A 265 -24.59 -15.20 -27.11
N LYS A 266 -25.68 -14.47 -27.26
CA LYS A 266 -25.72 -13.02 -26.99
C LYS A 266 -25.63 -12.72 -25.50
N LYS A 267 -24.95 -11.64 -25.17
CA LYS A 267 -24.85 -11.08 -23.83
C LYS A 267 -25.03 -9.58 -23.84
N TRP A 268 -25.41 -9.01 -22.72
CA TRP A 268 -25.39 -7.58 -22.51
C TRP A 268 -24.10 -7.16 -21.81
N LEU A 269 -23.49 -6.11 -22.32
CA LEU A 269 -22.30 -5.48 -21.75
C LEU A 269 -22.67 -4.09 -21.23
N GLN A 270 -22.35 -3.84 -19.97
CA GLN A 270 -22.44 -2.52 -19.35
C GLN A 270 -21.02 -2.00 -19.06
N LEU A 271 -20.73 -0.80 -19.55
CA LEU A 271 -19.55 -0.04 -19.14
C LEU A 271 -19.98 1.02 -18.12
N SER A 272 -19.36 1.02 -16.95
CA SER A 272 -19.55 2.05 -15.94
C SER A 272 -18.22 2.64 -15.50
N MET A 273 -18.25 3.93 -15.19
CA MET A 273 -17.13 4.66 -14.61
C MET A 273 -17.65 5.27 -13.30
N PRO A 274 -17.52 4.57 -12.18
CA PRO A 274 -18.01 5.10 -10.91
C PRO A 274 -17.29 6.40 -10.56
N ASP A 275 -18.03 7.38 -10.06
CA ASP A 275 -17.47 8.64 -9.61
C ASP A 275 -16.52 8.39 -8.43
N ALA A 276 -15.29 8.81 -8.61
CA ALA A 276 -14.29 8.80 -7.56
C ALA A 276 -14.29 10.16 -6.86
N ALA A 277 -14.72 10.21 -5.61
CA ALA A 277 -14.66 11.45 -4.84
C ALA A 277 -13.21 11.96 -4.77
N PRO A 278 -12.97 13.26 -5.03
CA PRO A 278 -11.62 13.82 -4.95
C PRO A 278 -11.18 13.89 -3.49
N VAL A 279 -10.51 12.84 -3.02
CA VAL A 279 -10.02 12.70 -1.65
C VAL A 279 -8.50 12.70 -1.64
N ASN A 280 -7.91 13.34 -0.64
CA ASN A 280 -6.50 13.15 -0.32
C ASN A 280 -6.34 11.80 0.42
N ALA A 281 -5.75 10.81 -0.24
CA ALA A 281 -5.62 9.47 0.30
C ALA A 281 -4.82 9.41 1.62
N ILE A 282 -3.74 10.23 1.77
CA ILE A 282 -2.95 10.31 3.01
C ILE A 282 -3.78 10.93 4.15
N GLN A 283 -4.52 11.97 3.86
CA GLN A 283 -5.41 12.56 4.86
C GLN A 283 -6.47 11.55 5.29
N ARG A 284 -7.08 10.83 4.34
CA ARG A 284 -8.13 9.85 4.63
C ARG A 284 -7.61 8.66 5.45
N GLU A 285 -6.40 8.18 5.21
CA GLU A 285 -5.84 7.10 6.03
C GLU A 285 -5.55 7.56 7.47
N LEU A 286 -5.13 8.81 7.69
CA LEU A 286 -4.96 9.38 9.03
C LEU A 286 -6.30 9.56 9.75
N GLU A 287 -7.35 10.00 9.03
CA GLU A 287 -8.71 10.12 9.59
C GLU A 287 -9.27 8.75 9.99
N THR A 288 -9.16 7.75 9.13
CA THR A 288 -9.63 6.40 9.44
C THR A 288 -8.84 5.73 10.56
N PHE A 289 -7.56 6.06 10.71
CA PHE A 289 -6.77 5.63 11.84
C PHE A 289 -7.31 6.23 13.15
N HIS A 290 -7.61 7.53 13.17
CA HIS A 290 -8.28 8.17 14.31
C HIS A 290 -9.59 7.46 14.65
N ASP A 291 -10.45 7.26 13.65
CA ASP A 291 -11.76 6.63 13.83
C ASP A 291 -11.62 5.23 14.45
N SER A 292 -10.64 4.43 13.99
CA SER A 292 -10.40 3.09 14.53
C SER A 292 -10.01 3.10 16.01
N ILE A 293 -9.32 4.14 16.47
CA ILE A 293 -8.95 4.30 17.88
C ILE A 293 -10.18 4.69 18.71
N VAL A 294 -10.92 5.70 18.26
CA VAL A 294 -12.08 6.22 18.99
C VAL A 294 -13.21 5.20 19.08
N THR A 295 -13.48 4.48 17.99
CA THR A 295 -14.52 3.44 17.95
C THR A 295 -14.05 2.08 18.46
N ASN A 296 -12.76 1.95 18.76
CA ASN A 296 -12.11 0.70 19.16
C ASN A 296 -12.28 -0.44 18.12
N THR A 297 -12.35 -0.10 16.84
CA THR A 297 -12.39 -1.07 15.73
C THR A 297 -10.99 -1.34 15.17
N ASP A 298 -10.86 -2.34 14.31
CA ASP A 298 -9.60 -2.56 13.62
C ASP A 298 -9.34 -1.47 12.58
N PRO A 299 -8.08 -1.01 12.42
CA PRO A 299 -7.71 -0.10 11.34
C PRO A 299 -8.01 -0.69 9.96
N VAL A 300 -8.26 0.18 8.97
CA VAL A 300 -8.52 -0.23 7.57
C VAL A 300 -7.36 -1.03 6.99
N VAL A 301 -6.13 -0.66 7.34
CA VAL A 301 -4.91 -1.42 7.01
C VAL A 301 -4.24 -1.81 8.32
N THR A 302 -4.47 -3.03 8.75
CA THR A 302 -3.95 -3.52 10.02
C THR A 302 -2.43 -3.74 9.97
N LEU A 303 -1.80 -3.83 11.15
CA LEU A 303 -0.41 -4.25 11.28
C LEU A 303 -0.16 -5.64 10.64
N ARG A 304 -1.16 -6.53 10.68
CA ARG A 304 -1.12 -7.86 10.06
C ARG A 304 -1.10 -7.75 8.54
N ASP A 305 -1.91 -6.89 7.95
CA ASP A 305 -1.92 -6.66 6.49
C ASP A 305 -0.54 -6.20 6.01
N GLY A 306 0.02 -5.15 6.66
CA GLY A 306 1.36 -4.67 6.33
C GLY A 306 2.45 -5.72 6.51
N PHE A 307 2.33 -6.59 7.53
CA PHE A 307 3.25 -7.70 7.75
C PHE A 307 3.14 -8.79 6.68
N GLU A 308 1.93 -9.16 6.23
CA GLU A 308 1.75 -10.14 5.15
C GLU A 308 2.26 -9.59 3.82
N ALA A 309 2.06 -8.29 3.52
CA ALA A 309 2.64 -7.64 2.36
C ALA A 309 4.18 -7.66 2.40
N LEU A 310 4.78 -7.37 3.57
CA LEU A 310 6.23 -7.45 3.79
C LEU A 310 6.75 -8.88 3.56
N LYS A 311 6.08 -9.90 4.11
CA LYS A 311 6.46 -11.33 3.93
C LYS A 311 6.46 -11.72 2.45
N LEU A 312 5.40 -11.33 1.72
CA LEU A 312 5.30 -11.64 0.30
C LEU A 312 6.39 -10.93 -0.51
N ALA A 313 6.69 -9.66 -0.19
CA ALA A 313 7.78 -8.92 -0.80
C ALA A 313 9.15 -9.60 -0.58
N HIS A 314 9.44 -10.05 0.63
CA HIS A 314 10.67 -10.80 0.93
C HIS A 314 10.71 -12.18 0.25
N ARG A 315 9.57 -12.86 0.09
CA ARG A 315 9.49 -14.10 -0.67
C ARG A 315 9.84 -13.87 -2.14
N ILE A 316 9.36 -12.78 -2.75
CA ILE A 316 9.70 -12.37 -4.12
C ILE A 316 11.20 -12.07 -4.25
N LEU A 317 11.79 -11.33 -3.32
CA LEU A 317 13.22 -11.03 -3.29
C LEU A 317 14.05 -12.33 -3.27
N LYS A 318 13.68 -13.27 -2.43
CA LYS A 318 14.36 -14.57 -2.32
C LYS A 318 14.27 -15.36 -3.64
N GLU A 319 13.13 -15.37 -4.32
CA GLU A 319 12.99 -16.04 -5.63
C GLU A 319 13.89 -15.40 -6.70
N ILE A 320 14.08 -14.10 -6.69
CA ILE A 320 14.99 -13.39 -7.61
C ILE A 320 16.44 -13.77 -7.33
N GLU A 321 16.86 -13.85 -6.06
CA GLU A 321 18.21 -14.22 -5.65
C GLU A 321 18.56 -15.68 -6.07
N VAL A 322 17.64 -16.61 -5.84
CA VAL A 322 17.83 -18.03 -6.23
C VAL A 322 18.04 -18.15 -7.72
N ARG A 323 17.30 -17.41 -8.55
CA ARG A 323 17.47 -17.43 -10.01
C ARG A 323 18.79 -16.83 -10.47
N LYS A 324 19.28 -15.76 -9.85
CA LYS A 324 20.59 -15.19 -10.14
C LYS A 324 21.70 -16.24 -9.92
N GLY A 325 21.71 -16.89 -8.75
CA GLY A 325 22.69 -17.95 -8.45
C GLY A 325 22.65 -19.13 -9.42
N ALA A 326 21.47 -19.52 -9.90
CA ALA A 326 21.32 -20.60 -10.88
C ALA A 326 21.88 -20.23 -12.26
N VAL A 327 21.78 -18.96 -12.68
CA VAL A 327 22.34 -18.47 -13.96
C VAL A 327 23.87 -18.40 -13.89
N GLU A 328 24.44 -17.96 -12.78
CA GLU A 328 25.90 -17.88 -12.57
C GLU A 328 26.57 -19.29 -12.57
N VAL A 329 25.90 -20.29 -11.99
CA VAL A 329 26.40 -21.66 -11.96
C VAL A 329 26.24 -22.39 -13.32
N GLY A 330 25.21 -22.03 -14.10
CA GLY A 330 24.95 -22.62 -15.44
C GLY A 330 25.72 -21.96 -16.59
N GLY A 331 26.33 -20.80 -16.38
CA GLY A 331 27.11 -20.05 -17.39
C GLY A 331 28.58 -20.45 -17.52
N GLY A 332 29.02 -21.47 -16.81
CA GLY A 332 30.39 -22.00 -16.85
C GLY A 332 30.51 -23.30 -17.72
N LEU A 333 30.03 -23.23 -18.95
CA LEU A 333 30.33 -24.25 -19.99
C LEU A 333 30.90 -23.56 -21.23
#